data_7b1bed659d1367cdd9f4763511e18164
#
_entry.id   7b1bed659d1367cdd9f4763511e18164
#
_cell.length_a   1.000
_cell.length_b   1.000
_cell.length_c   1.000
_cell.angle_alpha   90.00
_cell.angle_beta   90.00
_cell.angle_gamma   90.00
#
_symmetry.space_group_name_H-M   'P 1'
#
loop_
_entity.id
_entity.type
_entity.pdbx_description
1 polymer ?
#
loop_
_entity_poly.entity_id
_entity_poly.type
_entity_poly.pdbx_seq_one_letter_code
_entity_poly.pdbx_strand_id
1 'polypeptide(L)'
;MDPVVKENEKVGLMLNIQKTKIMASGPITSWQIDGEVETVRDFIFLCYKITADGDYIHEIKRHLLLGRKAMTNLDIILKSRDITLPTKVHLVKAMVLPVVMYGCESWTIKKAKHQRRDAFELWCWGKTLESPLDCKEIQPLYPKGDQS
;
A
#
# COMPACT_ATOMS: atom_id res chain seq x y z
N MET A 1 -37.47 0.13 1.71
CA MET A 1 -36.54 0.65 0.69
C MET A 1 -35.37 1.29 1.41
N ASP A 2 -34.19 0.79 1.17
CA ASP A 2 -32.96 1.13 1.93
C ASP A 2 -32.54 2.60 1.66
N PRO A 3 -32.09 3.35 2.66
CA PRO A 3 -31.69 4.75 2.49
C PRO A 3 -30.56 4.93 1.45
N VAL A 4 -29.68 3.95 1.32
CA VAL A 4 -28.57 3.98 0.34
C VAL A 4 -29.08 3.94 -1.10
N VAL A 5 -30.11 3.14 -1.39
CA VAL A 5 -30.71 3.03 -2.73
C VAL A 5 -31.40 4.35 -3.09
N LYS A 6 -32.15 4.95 -2.17
CA LYS A 6 -32.83 6.25 -2.38
C LYS A 6 -31.88 7.38 -2.67
N GLU A 7 -30.73 7.44 -1.99
CA GLU A 7 -29.74 8.49 -2.24
C GLU A 7 -29.05 8.33 -3.61
N ASN A 8 -28.79 7.09 -4.02
CA ASN A 8 -28.20 6.81 -5.33
C ASN A 8 -29.15 7.20 -6.48
N GLU A 9 -30.44 6.92 -6.34
CA GLU A 9 -31.46 7.30 -7.34
C GLU A 9 -31.55 8.83 -7.53
N LYS A 10 -31.37 9.62 -6.47
CA LYS A 10 -31.40 11.08 -6.55
C LYS A 10 -30.30 11.66 -7.45
N VAL A 11 -29.16 10.98 -7.54
CA VAL A 11 -28.02 11.39 -8.39
C VAL A 11 -27.95 10.61 -9.69
N GLY A 12 -28.99 9.83 -10.04
CA GLY A 12 -29.08 9.08 -11.28
C GLY A 12 -28.16 7.85 -11.34
N LEU A 13 -27.69 7.36 -10.21
CA LEU A 13 -26.86 6.16 -10.12
C LEU A 13 -27.71 4.94 -9.77
N MET A 14 -27.44 3.80 -10.42
CA MET A 14 -28.06 2.54 -10.09
C MET A 14 -27.08 1.64 -9.36
N LEU A 15 -27.50 1.10 -8.22
CA LEU A 15 -26.69 0.16 -7.45
C LEU A 15 -26.64 -1.20 -8.16
N ASN A 16 -25.42 -1.67 -8.47
CA ASN A 16 -25.24 -3.02 -9.01
C ASN A 16 -25.10 -4.03 -7.88
N ILE A 17 -26.18 -4.71 -7.55
CA ILE A 17 -26.25 -5.68 -6.42
C ILE A 17 -25.25 -6.81 -6.58
N GLN A 18 -25.06 -7.34 -7.79
CA GLN A 18 -24.10 -8.43 -8.05
C GLN A 18 -22.64 -8.04 -7.77
N LYS A 19 -22.30 -6.76 -7.97
CA LYS A 19 -20.97 -6.22 -7.69
C LYS A 19 -20.83 -5.67 -6.28
N THR A 20 -21.95 -5.50 -5.57
CA THR A 20 -21.96 -5.01 -4.19
C THR A 20 -21.66 -6.17 -3.25
N LYS A 21 -20.73 -5.98 -2.35
CA LYS A 21 -20.33 -6.95 -1.34
C LYS A 21 -20.42 -6.32 0.04
N ILE A 22 -20.81 -7.09 1.02
CA ILE A 22 -20.85 -6.65 2.43
C ILE A 22 -19.74 -7.37 3.18
N MET A 23 -18.98 -6.62 3.93
CA MET A 23 -17.95 -7.14 4.83
C MET A 23 -18.21 -6.60 6.24
N ALA A 24 -18.26 -7.48 7.22
CA ALA A 24 -18.49 -7.12 8.61
C ALA A 24 -17.44 -7.73 9.52
N SER A 25 -17.07 -6.98 10.55
CA SER A 25 -16.13 -7.42 11.59
C SER A 25 -16.81 -8.22 12.73
N GLY A 26 -18.09 -8.59 12.57
CA GLY A 26 -18.88 -9.35 13.55
C GLY A 26 -19.86 -10.30 12.89
N PRO A 27 -20.60 -11.09 13.67
CA PRO A 27 -21.57 -12.05 13.13
C PRO A 27 -22.76 -11.29 12.52
N ILE A 28 -22.78 -11.16 11.21
CA ILE A 28 -23.95 -10.74 10.44
C ILE A 28 -24.50 -11.94 9.73
N THR A 29 -25.78 -12.23 10.00
CA THR A 29 -26.46 -13.39 9.45
C THR A 29 -27.04 -13.15 8.06
N SER A 30 -27.51 -11.96 7.76
CA SER A 30 -27.95 -11.57 6.40
C SER A 30 -28.18 -10.07 6.30
N TRP A 31 -27.89 -9.48 5.12
CA TRP A 31 -28.30 -8.13 4.76
C TRP A 31 -29.02 -8.17 3.42
N GLN A 32 -30.16 -7.48 3.35
CA GLN A 32 -30.92 -7.34 2.12
C GLN A 32 -30.98 -5.86 1.73
N ILE A 33 -30.42 -5.55 0.57
CA ILE A 33 -30.53 -4.24 -0.08
C ILE A 33 -31.18 -4.51 -1.43
N ASP A 34 -32.51 -4.35 -1.56
CA ASP A 34 -33.28 -4.65 -2.79
C ASP A 34 -32.92 -6.02 -3.46
N GLY A 35 -32.39 -6.96 -2.68
CA GLY A 35 -31.90 -8.27 -3.09
C GLY A 35 -30.91 -8.85 -2.07
N GLU A 36 -30.55 -10.10 -2.25
CA GLU A 36 -29.59 -10.78 -1.40
C GLU A 36 -28.18 -10.35 -1.76
N VAL A 37 -27.51 -9.63 -0.87
CA VAL A 37 -26.12 -9.17 -1.07
C VAL A 37 -25.16 -10.17 -0.44
N GLU A 38 -24.16 -10.58 -1.21
CA GLU A 38 -23.15 -11.54 -0.77
C GLU A 38 -22.29 -10.98 0.36
N THR A 39 -22.21 -11.72 1.47
CA THR A 39 -21.29 -11.40 2.58
C THR A 39 -19.94 -12.05 2.33
N VAL A 40 -18.89 -11.26 2.36
CA VAL A 40 -17.51 -11.71 2.09
C VAL A 40 -16.60 -11.46 3.30
N ARG A 41 -15.60 -12.32 3.47
CA ARG A 41 -14.57 -12.16 4.52
C ARG A 41 -13.40 -11.30 4.06
N ASP A 42 -13.19 -11.23 2.77
CA ASP A 42 -12.17 -10.39 2.15
C ASP A 42 -12.70 -9.77 0.86
N PHE A 43 -12.15 -8.63 0.51
CA PHE A 43 -12.54 -7.88 -0.68
C PHE A 43 -11.31 -7.19 -1.28
N ILE A 44 -11.20 -7.22 -2.62
CA ILE A 44 -10.15 -6.51 -3.33
C ILE A 44 -10.69 -5.16 -3.78
N PHE A 45 -10.16 -4.09 -3.21
CA PHE A 45 -10.50 -2.72 -3.57
C PHE A 45 -9.25 -1.98 -4.03
N LEU A 46 -9.27 -1.46 -5.26
CA LEU A 46 -8.13 -0.75 -5.87
C LEU A 46 -6.79 -1.50 -5.71
N CYS A 47 -6.79 -2.78 -6.03
CA CYS A 47 -5.65 -3.69 -5.87
C CYS A 47 -5.26 -4.00 -4.41
N TYR A 48 -6.06 -3.62 -3.41
CA TYR A 48 -5.89 -3.94 -2.01
C TYR A 48 -6.80 -5.07 -1.57
N LYS A 49 -6.24 -6.02 -0.85
CA LYS A 49 -7.02 -7.02 -0.13
C LYS A 49 -7.38 -6.47 1.25
N ILE A 50 -8.66 -6.13 1.44
CA ILE A 50 -9.23 -5.75 2.72
C ILE A 50 -9.83 -7.00 3.35
N THR A 51 -9.53 -7.25 4.61
CA THR A 51 -10.04 -8.40 5.38
C THR A 51 -10.90 -7.92 6.54
N ALA A 52 -11.94 -8.69 6.90
CA ALA A 52 -12.88 -8.34 7.96
C ALA A 52 -12.24 -8.21 9.35
N ASP A 53 -11.11 -8.89 9.58
CA ASP A 53 -10.30 -8.82 10.80
C ASP A 53 -9.34 -7.61 10.84
N GLY A 54 -9.27 -6.84 9.75
CA GLY A 54 -8.39 -5.67 9.63
C GLY A 54 -6.91 -6.03 9.62
N ASP A 55 -6.54 -7.27 9.27
CA ASP A 55 -5.14 -7.67 9.16
C ASP A 55 -4.55 -7.32 7.79
N TYR A 56 -3.77 -6.23 7.77
CA TYR A 56 -3.05 -5.76 6.57
C TYR A 56 -1.64 -6.35 6.43
N ILE A 57 -1.24 -7.31 7.26
CA ILE A 57 0.13 -7.88 7.25
C ILE A 57 0.43 -8.52 5.90
N HIS A 58 -0.52 -9.22 5.32
CA HIS A 58 -0.37 -9.86 4.01
C HIS A 58 -0.15 -8.83 2.89
N GLU A 59 -0.88 -7.72 2.92
CA GLU A 59 -0.72 -6.65 1.94
C GLU A 59 0.63 -5.95 2.07
N ILE A 60 1.07 -5.66 3.29
CA ILE A 60 2.40 -5.09 3.52
C ILE A 60 3.49 -6.01 2.97
N LYS A 61 3.42 -7.30 3.25
CA LYS A 61 4.38 -8.28 2.71
C LYS A 61 4.35 -8.28 1.17
N ARG A 62 3.17 -8.25 0.57
CA ARG A 62 3.00 -8.21 -0.89
C ARG A 62 3.65 -6.98 -1.49
N HIS A 63 3.41 -5.79 -0.94
CA HIS A 63 4.00 -4.54 -1.41
C HIS A 63 5.52 -4.51 -1.25
N LEU A 64 6.05 -5.04 -0.14
CA LEU A 64 7.49 -5.19 0.05
C LEU A 64 8.12 -6.13 -1.00
N LEU A 65 7.44 -7.22 -1.36
CA LEU A 65 7.89 -8.11 -2.43
C LEU A 65 7.88 -7.43 -3.81
N LEU A 66 6.83 -6.66 -4.11
CA LEU A 66 6.76 -5.87 -5.34
C LEU A 66 7.87 -4.81 -5.40
N GLY A 67 8.14 -4.13 -4.28
CA GLY A 67 9.25 -3.19 -4.17
C GLY A 67 10.61 -3.85 -4.40
N ARG A 68 10.84 -5.05 -3.84
CA ARG A 68 12.06 -5.83 -4.10
C ARG A 68 12.19 -6.20 -5.58
N LYS A 69 11.11 -6.61 -6.22
CA LYS A 69 11.10 -6.89 -7.66
C LYS A 69 11.41 -5.64 -8.47
N ALA A 70 10.86 -4.49 -8.13
CA ALA A 70 11.16 -3.22 -8.77
C ALA A 70 12.64 -2.85 -8.61
N MET A 71 13.22 -3.02 -7.41
CA MET A 71 14.67 -2.83 -7.20
C MET A 71 15.52 -3.77 -8.04
N THR A 72 15.13 -5.03 -8.18
CA THR A 72 15.85 -6.01 -9.02
C THR A 72 15.82 -5.61 -10.50
N ASN A 73 14.68 -5.08 -10.97
CA ASN A 73 14.59 -4.57 -12.35
C ASN A 73 15.48 -3.34 -12.60
N LEU A 74 15.77 -2.56 -11.56
CA LEU A 74 16.67 -1.41 -11.62
C LEU A 74 18.15 -1.76 -11.40
N ASP A 75 18.47 -3.02 -11.06
CA ASP A 75 19.83 -3.44 -10.65
C ASP A 75 20.91 -3.07 -11.67
N ILE A 76 20.63 -3.23 -12.97
CA ILE A 76 21.56 -2.87 -14.06
C ILE A 76 21.85 -1.36 -14.03
N ILE A 77 20.82 -0.55 -13.84
CA ILE A 77 20.94 0.92 -13.79
C ILE A 77 21.68 1.36 -12.52
N LEU A 78 21.34 0.74 -11.39
CA LEU A 78 21.94 1.07 -10.09
C LEU A 78 23.44 0.70 -10.04
N LYS A 79 23.86 -0.35 -10.75
CA LYS A 79 25.26 -0.78 -10.86
C LYS A 79 26.06 -0.01 -11.91
N SER A 80 25.39 0.71 -12.83
CA SER A 80 26.08 1.48 -13.86
C SER A 80 26.93 2.59 -13.23
N ARG A 81 28.17 2.75 -13.73
CA ARG A 81 29.08 3.83 -13.32
C ARG A 81 28.80 5.15 -14.05
N ASP A 82 28.11 5.08 -15.17
CA ASP A 82 27.80 6.26 -16.00
C ASP A 82 26.63 7.08 -15.43
N ILE A 83 25.88 6.50 -14.48
CA ILE A 83 24.73 7.15 -13.88
C ILE A 83 25.12 7.69 -12.51
N THR A 84 24.88 8.99 -12.33
CA THR A 84 25.22 9.69 -11.09
C THR A 84 24.38 9.23 -9.91
N LEU A 85 24.91 9.31 -8.70
CA LEU A 85 24.20 8.92 -7.48
C LEU A 85 22.87 9.67 -7.29
N PRO A 86 22.77 11.00 -7.50
CA PRO A 86 21.48 11.69 -7.42
C PRO A 86 20.42 11.13 -8.38
N THR A 87 20.80 10.73 -9.58
CA THR A 87 19.89 10.13 -10.55
C THR A 87 19.41 8.77 -10.07
N LYS A 88 20.30 7.93 -9.52
CA LYS A 88 19.94 6.63 -8.93
C LYS A 88 18.95 6.79 -7.78
N VAL A 89 19.22 7.73 -6.87
CA VAL A 89 18.33 8.07 -5.76
C VAL A 89 16.96 8.52 -6.26
N HIS A 90 16.93 9.38 -7.27
CA HIS A 90 15.68 9.85 -7.88
C HIS A 90 14.87 8.69 -8.48
N LEU A 91 15.52 7.77 -9.19
CA LEU A 91 14.86 6.59 -9.76
C LEU A 91 14.24 5.69 -8.67
N VAL A 92 14.97 5.41 -7.61
CA VAL A 92 14.42 4.62 -6.48
C VAL A 92 13.23 5.32 -5.84
N LYS A 93 13.33 6.63 -5.61
CA LYS A 93 12.23 7.44 -5.06
C LYS A 93 11.00 7.46 -5.96
N ALA A 94 11.17 7.54 -7.27
CA ALA A 94 10.09 7.65 -8.22
C ALA A 94 9.45 6.31 -8.60
N MET A 95 10.21 5.21 -8.59
CA MET A 95 9.76 3.93 -9.12
C MET A 95 9.56 2.85 -8.07
N VAL A 96 10.32 2.86 -6.98
CA VAL A 96 10.27 1.79 -5.97
C VAL A 96 9.43 2.21 -4.76
N LEU A 97 9.70 3.37 -4.18
CA LEU A 97 8.99 3.82 -2.98
C LEU A 97 7.48 3.95 -3.19
N PRO A 98 6.96 4.49 -4.31
CA PRO A 98 5.51 4.56 -4.54
C PRO A 98 4.84 3.19 -4.56
N VAL A 99 5.50 2.16 -5.09
CA VAL A 99 4.96 0.78 -5.11
C VAL A 99 4.78 0.24 -3.69
N VAL A 100 5.73 0.52 -2.79
CA VAL A 100 5.68 0.07 -1.40
C VAL A 100 4.72 0.90 -0.56
N MET A 101 4.65 2.20 -0.84
CA MET A 101 3.87 3.17 -0.08
C MET A 101 2.41 3.29 -0.53
N TYR A 102 2.07 2.75 -1.70
CA TYR A 102 0.73 2.82 -2.25
C TYR A 102 -0.32 2.34 -1.24
N GLY A 103 -1.30 3.18 -0.93
CA GLY A 103 -2.41 2.91 0.00
C GLY A 103 -2.04 2.79 1.48
N CYS A 104 -0.79 3.06 1.86
CA CYS A 104 -0.38 3.03 3.28
C CYS A 104 -0.99 4.16 4.11
N GLU A 105 -1.44 5.24 3.48
CA GLU A 105 -2.02 6.40 4.14
C GLU A 105 -3.33 6.10 4.89
N SER A 106 -4.09 5.11 4.43
CA SER A 106 -5.36 4.72 5.05
C SER A 106 -5.20 3.67 6.17
N TRP A 107 -3.98 3.22 6.44
CA TRP A 107 -3.76 2.18 7.44
C TRP A 107 -3.45 2.77 8.80
N THR A 108 -4.22 2.37 9.82
CA THR A 108 -3.84 2.51 11.23
C THR A 108 -2.67 1.57 11.53
N ILE A 109 -1.46 2.02 11.17
CA ILE A 109 -0.28 1.17 11.18
C ILE A 109 0.27 1.05 12.60
N LYS A 110 0.20 -0.13 13.20
CA LYS A 110 0.87 -0.45 14.48
C LYS A 110 2.40 -0.28 14.34
N LYS A 111 3.10 0.17 15.38
CA LYS A 111 4.56 0.41 15.41
C LYS A 111 5.43 -0.68 14.74
N ALA A 112 5.10 -1.96 14.91
CA ALA A 112 5.83 -3.09 14.31
C ALA A 112 5.78 -3.12 12.76
N LYS A 113 4.82 -2.43 12.16
CA LYS A 113 4.64 -2.37 10.70
C LYS A 113 5.49 -1.26 10.08
N HIS A 114 5.70 -0.15 10.81
CA HIS A 114 6.66 0.89 10.42
C HIS A 114 8.08 0.33 10.32
N GLN A 115 8.50 -0.49 11.28
CA GLN A 115 9.83 -1.09 11.30
C GLN A 115 10.16 -1.91 10.04
N ARG A 116 9.19 -2.65 9.49
CA ARG A 116 9.40 -3.43 8.26
C ARG A 116 9.59 -2.54 7.02
N ARG A 117 8.87 -1.45 6.96
CA ARG A 117 8.99 -0.47 5.89
C ARG A 117 10.32 0.26 5.98
N ASP A 118 10.68 0.71 7.17
CA ASP A 118 11.93 1.41 7.43
C ASP A 118 13.14 0.50 7.13
N ALA A 119 13.06 -0.78 7.52
CA ALA A 119 14.07 -1.77 7.17
C ALA A 119 14.19 -1.99 5.65
N PHE A 120 13.05 -1.98 4.93
CA PHE A 120 13.05 -2.07 3.47
C PHE A 120 13.68 -0.83 2.85
N GLU A 121 13.37 0.36 3.34
CA GLU A 121 13.94 1.61 2.86
C GLU A 121 15.46 1.62 3.06
N LEU A 122 15.94 1.25 4.23
CA LEU A 122 17.38 1.10 4.50
C LEU A 122 18.04 0.10 3.56
N TRP A 123 17.39 -1.03 3.27
CA TRP A 123 17.88 -2.00 2.31
C TRP A 123 17.96 -1.43 0.88
N CYS A 124 16.96 -0.64 0.45
CA CYS A 124 17.00 0.06 -0.84
C CYS A 124 18.19 1.00 -0.93
N TRP A 125 18.43 1.79 0.11
CA TRP A 125 19.56 2.71 0.15
C TRP A 125 20.90 1.98 0.18
N GLY A 126 21.01 0.89 0.95
CA GLY A 126 22.18 0.02 0.95
C GLY A 126 22.52 -0.46 -0.46
N LYS A 127 21.52 -0.96 -1.20
CA LYS A 127 21.69 -1.40 -2.59
C LYS A 127 22.03 -0.28 -3.57
N THR A 128 21.48 0.91 -3.36
CA THR A 128 21.74 2.08 -4.22
C THR A 128 23.15 2.61 -4.00
N LEU A 129 23.67 2.46 -2.77
CA LEU A 129 24.97 2.96 -2.33
C LEU A 129 26.08 1.89 -2.38
N GLU A 130 25.85 0.71 -2.92
CA GLU A 130 26.87 -0.36 -3.07
C GLU A 130 28.15 0.07 -3.83
N SER A 131 28.23 1.35 -4.22
CA SER A 131 29.46 2.07 -4.55
C SER A 131 29.95 2.80 -3.29
N PRO A 132 31.26 2.78 -2.96
CA PRO A 132 31.79 3.26 -1.67
C PRO A 132 31.85 4.79 -1.60
N LEU A 133 30.71 5.45 -1.44
CA LEU A 133 30.62 6.90 -1.25
C LEU A 133 29.62 7.20 -0.15
N ASP A 134 30.18 7.70 0.95
CA ASP A 134 29.59 8.46 2.05
C ASP A 134 28.11 8.29 2.40
N CYS A 135 27.89 7.50 3.46
CA CYS A 135 26.62 7.40 4.20
C CYS A 135 26.14 8.71 4.86
N LYS A 136 26.80 9.84 4.62
CA LYS A 136 26.51 11.10 5.33
C LYS A 136 25.43 11.99 4.68
N GLU A 137 25.01 11.70 3.46
CA GLU A 137 24.05 12.55 2.75
C GLU A 137 22.60 12.04 2.70
N ILE A 138 22.31 10.91 3.30
CA ILE A 138 20.93 10.41 3.29
C ILE A 138 20.22 10.86 4.55
N GLN A 139 19.58 12.01 4.47
CA GLN A 139 18.56 12.38 5.44
C GLN A 139 17.31 11.49 5.24
N PRO A 140 16.74 10.94 6.31
CA PRO A 140 15.48 10.20 6.22
C PRO A 140 14.39 11.09 5.59
N LEU A 141 13.65 10.52 4.67
CA LEU A 141 12.64 11.19 3.84
C LEU A 141 11.45 11.75 4.64
N TYR A 142 11.35 11.39 5.91
CA TYR A 142 10.30 11.87 6.80
C TYR A 142 10.94 12.54 8.01
N PRO A 143 10.56 13.78 8.34
CA PRO A 143 10.88 14.33 9.65
C PRO A 143 10.28 13.36 10.67
N LYS A 144 11.08 12.92 11.65
CA LYS A 144 10.56 12.20 12.81
C LYS A 144 9.47 13.08 13.39
N GLY A 145 8.22 12.61 13.26
CA GLY A 145 7.08 13.30 13.84
C GLY A 145 7.37 13.55 15.31
N ASP A 146 7.19 14.78 15.73
CA ASP A 146 7.30 15.23 17.11
C ASP A 146 6.58 14.24 18.02
N GLN A 147 7.31 13.67 18.92
CA GLN A 147 6.77 12.95 20.07
C GLN A 147 6.33 14.01 21.07
N SER A 148 5.05 14.32 21.08
CA SER A 148 4.36 14.94 22.20
C SER A 148 3.22 14.04 22.61
#